data_a96b150ed2429c998a144d78768498a0
#
_entry.id   a96b150ed2429c998a144d78768498a0
#
_cell.length_a   1.000
_cell.length_b   1.000
_cell.length_c   1.000
_cell.angle_alpha   90.00
_cell.angle_beta   90.00
_cell.angle_gamma   90.00
#
_symmetry.space_group_name_H-M   'P 1'
#
loop_
_entity.id
_entity.type
_entity.pdbx_description
1 polymer ?
#
loop_
_entity_poly.entity_id
_entity_poly.type
_entity_poly.pdbx_seq_one_letter_code
_entity_poly.pdbx_strand_id
1 'polypeptide(L)'
;MKKIILLLSCIFVMTSMSAQTSFQELTLEKALEQAKVENKYVFIDCYTSWCGPCKMMAEKILPLKEVGEYMNGKFVCVKFDMEKGEGIDLQKKFDVNAFPTMFLLNGDGNIIYKILGGRDPRAFMEAIQRGMKQNIPYYILKGKYEAGDRSVELMADYFQTMSDAGELKNVDGEVKFYLATLKVPESYSVSAWTLYDNFVNHVSDAEFKFLVNNRKEFAKQVGDSAVDKKIERVIFPV
;
A
#
# COMPACT_ATOMS: atom_id res chain seq x y z
N MET A 1 -53.38 -27.59 -32.47
CA MET A 1 -52.87 -26.88 -31.28
C MET A 1 -51.34 -26.85 -31.37
N LYS A 2 -50.76 -25.73 -31.87
CA LYS A 2 -49.30 -25.57 -32.03
C LYS A 2 -48.73 -24.97 -30.76
N LYS A 3 -47.87 -25.70 -30.05
CA LYS A 3 -47.12 -25.22 -28.89
C LYS A 3 -45.96 -24.37 -29.38
N ILE A 4 -46.02 -23.07 -29.13
CA ILE A 4 -44.93 -22.13 -29.37
C ILE A 4 -43.99 -22.24 -28.15
N ILE A 5 -42.81 -22.83 -28.38
CA ILE A 5 -41.71 -22.86 -27.40
C ILE A 5 -40.95 -21.52 -27.53
N LEU A 6 -41.14 -20.63 -26.56
CA LEU A 6 -40.32 -19.41 -26.41
C LEU A 6 -38.95 -19.82 -25.88
N LEU A 7 -37.93 -19.84 -26.73
CA LEU A 7 -36.55 -19.92 -26.32
C LEU A 7 -36.12 -18.55 -25.79
N LEU A 8 -36.07 -18.39 -24.44
CA LEU A 8 -35.38 -17.27 -23.80
C LEU A 8 -33.87 -17.44 -24.00
N SER A 9 -33.33 -16.76 -25.00
CA SER A 9 -31.90 -16.61 -25.18
C SER A 9 -31.38 -15.66 -24.10
N CYS A 10 -30.79 -16.19 -23.00
CA CYS A 10 -29.98 -15.43 -22.08
C CYS A 10 -28.73 -14.97 -22.82
N ILE A 11 -28.73 -13.72 -23.27
CA ILE A 11 -27.53 -13.07 -23.78
C ILE A 11 -26.66 -12.80 -22.54
N PHE A 12 -25.73 -13.71 -22.29
CA PHE A 12 -24.66 -13.53 -21.31
C PHE A 12 -23.66 -12.52 -21.92
N VAL A 13 -23.85 -11.25 -21.58
CA VAL A 13 -22.88 -10.21 -21.95
C VAL A 13 -21.61 -10.51 -21.16
N MET A 14 -20.66 -11.21 -21.80
CA MET A 14 -19.30 -11.30 -21.33
C MET A 14 -18.69 -9.91 -21.44
N THR A 15 -18.73 -9.14 -20.35
CA THR A 15 -17.91 -7.94 -20.24
C THR A 15 -16.46 -8.41 -20.25
N SER A 16 -15.77 -8.14 -21.36
CA SER A 16 -14.33 -8.36 -21.47
C SER A 16 -13.67 -7.52 -20.37
N MET A 17 -13.29 -8.14 -19.26
CA MET A 17 -12.48 -7.47 -18.25
C MET A 17 -11.15 -7.11 -18.92
N SER A 18 -10.89 -5.82 -19.06
CA SER A 18 -9.60 -5.33 -19.55
C SER A 18 -8.49 -5.94 -18.68
N ALA A 19 -7.55 -6.62 -19.32
CA ALA A 19 -6.44 -7.29 -18.63
C ALA A 19 -5.44 -6.29 -18.02
N GLN A 20 -5.51 -5.01 -18.36
CA GLN A 20 -4.68 -3.92 -17.85
C GLN A 20 -5.45 -3.03 -16.88
N THR A 21 -4.76 -2.25 -16.06
CA THR A 21 -5.38 -1.23 -15.21
C THR A 21 -6.16 -0.23 -16.07
N SER A 22 -7.46 -0.13 -15.84
CA SER A 22 -8.38 0.72 -16.61
C SER A 22 -8.47 2.10 -15.98
N PHE A 23 -7.70 3.05 -16.51
CA PHE A 23 -7.81 4.44 -16.10
C PHE A 23 -9.01 5.10 -16.78
N GLN A 24 -9.80 5.80 -15.98
CA GLN A 24 -10.98 6.53 -16.43
C GLN A 24 -10.68 8.02 -16.53
N GLU A 25 -11.18 8.67 -17.58
CA GLU A 25 -11.07 10.12 -17.80
C GLU A 25 -12.17 10.86 -17.00
N LEU A 26 -12.01 10.85 -15.66
CA LEU A 26 -12.95 11.45 -14.72
C LEU A 26 -12.25 12.55 -13.90
N THR A 27 -13.02 13.54 -13.45
CA THR A 27 -12.58 14.40 -12.34
C THR A 27 -12.50 13.58 -11.06
N LEU A 28 -11.74 14.05 -10.06
CA LEU A 28 -11.67 13.38 -8.76
C LEU A 28 -13.06 13.27 -8.12
N GLU A 29 -13.87 14.30 -8.20
CA GLU A 29 -15.25 14.30 -7.68
C GLU A 29 -16.08 13.15 -8.27
N LYS A 30 -16.10 13.03 -9.60
CA LYS A 30 -16.82 11.94 -10.29
C LYS A 30 -16.26 10.56 -9.98
N ALA A 31 -14.94 10.44 -9.85
CA ALA A 31 -14.31 9.17 -9.45
C ALA A 31 -14.73 8.74 -8.04
N LEU A 32 -14.84 9.67 -7.10
CA LEU A 32 -15.34 9.42 -5.74
C LEU A 32 -16.83 9.03 -5.74
N GLU A 33 -17.66 9.71 -6.52
CA GLU A 33 -19.08 9.36 -6.67
C GLU A 33 -19.25 7.96 -7.23
N GLN A 34 -18.52 7.62 -8.29
CA GLN A 34 -18.54 6.30 -8.90
C GLN A 34 -18.05 5.23 -7.93
N ALA A 35 -16.97 5.50 -7.21
CA ALA A 35 -16.42 4.56 -6.23
C ALA A 35 -17.45 4.25 -5.11
N LYS A 36 -18.20 5.25 -4.64
CA LYS A 36 -19.30 5.02 -3.68
C LYS A 36 -20.38 4.10 -4.25
N VAL A 37 -20.81 4.35 -5.48
CA VAL A 37 -21.86 3.54 -6.15
C VAL A 37 -21.38 2.09 -6.34
N GLU A 38 -20.11 1.90 -6.75
CA GLU A 38 -19.54 0.57 -7.00
C GLU A 38 -19.00 -0.12 -5.75
N ASN A 39 -19.05 0.51 -4.58
CA ASN A 39 -18.42 0.06 -3.33
C ASN A 39 -16.93 -0.27 -3.52
N LYS A 40 -16.23 0.65 -4.18
CA LYS A 40 -14.80 0.60 -4.46
C LYS A 40 -14.07 1.75 -3.77
N TYR A 41 -12.75 1.68 -3.82
CA TYR A 41 -11.85 2.77 -3.48
C TYR A 41 -11.48 3.57 -4.73
N VAL A 42 -10.81 4.72 -4.57
CA VAL A 42 -10.22 5.45 -5.68
C VAL A 42 -8.72 5.27 -5.64
N PHE A 43 -8.13 4.91 -6.78
CA PHE A 43 -6.68 4.94 -7.01
C PHE A 43 -6.35 6.14 -7.87
N ILE A 44 -5.44 7.00 -7.38
CA ILE A 44 -4.95 8.16 -8.12
C ILE A 44 -3.48 7.94 -8.45
N ASP A 45 -3.11 8.09 -9.73
CA ASP A 45 -1.73 8.19 -10.19
C ASP A 45 -1.41 9.66 -10.51
N CYS A 46 -0.62 10.31 -9.67
CA CYS A 46 -0.15 11.68 -9.84
C CYS A 46 1.18 11.65 -10.59
N TYR A 47 1.19 12.14 -11.83
CA TYR A 47 2.36 12.09 -12.70
C TYR A 47 2.67 13.45 -13.35
N THR A 48 3.81 13.53 -14.03
CA THR A 48 4.14 14.59 -15.00
C THR A 48 4.64 13.99 -16.31
N SER A 49 4.50 14.71 -17.41
CA SER A 49 4.85 14.22 -18.75
C SER A 49 6.35 13.92 -18.95
N TRP A 50 7.22 14.54 -18.17
CA TRP A 50 8.67 14.36 -18.22
C TRP A 50 9.20 13.30 -17.23
N CYS A 51 8.36 12.79 -16.35
CA CYS A 51 8.75 11.85 -15.29
C CYS A 51 9.08 10.46 -15.85
N GLY A 52 10.35 10.08 -15.83
CA GLY A 52 10.82 8.76 -16.29
C GLY A 52 10.21 7.59 -15.51
N PRO A 53 10.27 7.58 -14.17
CA PRO A 53 9.63 6.52 -13.37
C PRO A 53 8.11 6.41 -13.59
N CYS A 54 7.41 7.52 -13.86
CA CYS A 54 5.98 7.50 -14.18
C CYS A 54 5.71 6.76 -15.51
N LYS A 55 6.54 7.00 -16.52
CA LYS A 55 6.46 6.28 -17.81
C LYS A 55 6.71 4.78 -17.61
N MET A 56 7.70 4.42 -16.81
CA MET A 56 7.97 3.02 -16.48
C MET A 56 6.76 2.35 -15.83
N MET A 57 6.10 3.01 -14.86
CA MET A 57 4.88 2.50 -14.25
C MET A 57 3.76 2.33 -15.28
N ALA A 58 3.51 3.36 -16.10
CA ALA A 58 2.43 3.35 -17.10
C ALA A 58 2.63 2.33 -18.22
N GLU A 59 3.88 2.06 -18.63
CA GLU A 59 4.18 1.20 -19.77
C GLU A 59 4.46 -0.26 -19.37
N LYS A 60 5.00 -0.50 -18.16
CA LYS A 60 5.52 -1.81 -17.79
C LYS A 60 4.84 -2.45 -16.58
N ILE A 61 4.21 -1.68 -15.70
CA ILE A 61 3.65 -2.20 -14.44
C ILE A 61 2.13 -2.21 -14.47
N LEU A 62 1.52 -1.05 -14.69
CA LEU A 62 0.06 -0.90 -14.67
C LEU A 62 -0.68 -1.69 -15.79
N PRO A 63 -0.04 -1.99 -16.97
CA PRO A 63 -0.64 -2.85 -17.99
C PRO A 63 -0.55 -4.35 -17.71
N LEU A 64 0.20 -4.79 -16.68
CA LEU A 64 0.29 -6.23 -16.36
C LEU A 64 -1.07 -6.78 -15.97
N LYS A 65 -1.40 -7.97 -16.50
CA LYS A 65 -2.70 -8.61 -16.29
C LYS A 65 -3.06 -8.76 -14.82
N GLU A 66 -2.14 -9.30 -14.01
CA GLU A 66 -2.34 -9.50 -12.58
C GLU A 66 -2.58 -8.19 -11.82
N VAL A 67 -1.88 -7.10 -12.23
CA VAL A 67 -2.06 -5.76 -11.67
C VAL A 67 -3.43 -5.22 -12.06
N GLY A 68 -3.77 -5.26 -13.35
CA GLY A 68 -5.03 -4.75 -13.85
C GLY A 68 -6.26 -5.47 -13.28
N GLU A 69 -6.23 -6.80 -13.17
CA GLU A 69 -7.33 -7.58 -12.56
C GLU A 69 -7.56 -7.15 -11.10
N TYR A 70 -6.50 -7.00 -10.32
CA TYR A 70 -6.61 -6.56 -8.93
C TYR A 70 -7.11 -5.12 -8.83
N MET A 71 -6.48 -4.20 -9.58
CA MET A 71 -6.80 -2.77 -9.54
C MET A 71 -8.23 -2.51 -9.98
N ASN A 72 -8.66 -3.05 -11.11
CA ASN A 72 -10.02 -2.87 -11.64
C ASN A 72 -11.09 -3.47 -10.72
N GLY A 73 -10.77 -4.55 -10.02
CA GLY A 73 -11.67 -5.19 -9.06
C GLY A 73 -11.90 -4.38 -7.79
N LYS A 74 -10.94 -3.56 -7.38
CA LYS A 74 -10.95 -2.85 -6.08
C LYS A 74 -11.08 -1.34 -6.19
N PHE A 75 -10.70 -0.76 -7.34
CA PHE A 75 -10.56 0.68 -7.47
C PHE A 75 -11.29 1.23 -8.71
N VAL A 76 -11.77 2.46 -8.59
CA VAL A 76 -11.93 3.39 -9.71
C VAL A 76 -10.58 4.06 -9.88
N CYS A 77 -9.90 3.77 -11.01
CA CYS A 77 -8.55 4.26 -11.26
C CYS A 77 -8.59 5.53 -12.10
N VAL A 78 -7.95 6.59 -11.62
CA VAL A 78 -7.79 7.88 -12.33
C VAL A 78 -6.33 8.31 -12.28
N LYS A 79 -5.91 9.11 -13.25
CA LYS A 79 -4.56 9.67 -13.32
C LYS A 79 -4.62 11.14 -13.68
N PHE A 80 -3.74 11.92 -13.08
CA PHE A 80 -3.69 13.36 -13.30
C PHE A 80 -2.26 13.82 -13.61
N ASP A 81 -2.12 14.60 -14.69
CA ASP A 81 -0.90 15.36 -14.96
C ASP A 81 -0.87 16.56 -14.00
N MET A 82 0.05 16.55 -13.04
CA MET A 82 0.11 17.57 -11.99
C MET A 82 0.50 18.96 -12.51
N GLU A 83 0.86 19.08 -13.77
CA GLU A 83 1.16 20.35 -14.44
C GLU A 83 0.01 20.84 -15.32
N LYS A 84 -1.14 20.11 -15.38
CA LYS A 84 -2.26 20.44 -16.28
C LYS A 84 -3.63 20.26 -15.62
N GLY A 85 -4.56 21.11 -16.05
CA GLY A 85 -5.98 21.00 -15.67
C GLY A 85 -6.20 20.86 -14.19
N GLU A 86 -7.07 19.93 -13.79
CA GLU A 86 -7.39 19.63 -12.38
C GLU A 86 -6.15 19.19 -11.57
N GLY A 87 -5.15 18.60 -12.23
CA GLY A 87 -3.93 18.13 -11.56
C GLY A 87 -3.18 19.22 -10.80
N ILE A 88 -3.21 20.48 -11.30
CA ILE A 88 -2.56 21.62 -10.63
C ILE A 88 -3.14 21.85 -9.22
N ASP A 89 -4.46 21.77 -9.09
CA ASP A 89 -5.14 21.96 -7.81
C ASP A 89 -5.01 20.74 -6.91
N LEU A 90 -5.04 19.54 -7.50
CA LEU A 90 -4.81 18.29 -6.79
C LEU A 90 -3.37 18.19 -6.24
N GLN A 91 -2.37 18.68 -6.98
CA GLN A 91 -0.99 18.76 -6.51
C GLN A 91 -0.89 19.55 -5.21
N LYS A 92 -1.55 20.69 -5.13
CA LYS A 92 -1.59 21.52 -3.91
C LYS A 92 -2.39 20.85 -2.80
N LYS A 93 -3.58 20.33 -3.14
CA LYS A 93 -4.50 19.70 -2.19
C LYS A 93 -3.86 18.52 -1.47
N PHE A 94 -3.10 17.69 -2.18
CA PHE A 94 -2.47 16.47 -1.64
C PHE A 94 -1.00 16.64 -1.31
N ASP A 95 -0.44 17.85 -1.40
CA ASP A 95 0.97 18.17 -1.18
C ASP A 95 1.90 17.23 -1.95
N VAL A 96 1.70 17.15 -3.29
CA VAL A 96 2.49 16.28 -4.17
C VAL A 96 3.75 16.99 -4.60
N ASN A 97 4.91 16.57 -4.07
CA ASN A 97 6.21 17.21 -4.28
C ASN A 97 7.20 16.35 -5.07
N ALA A 98 6.84 15.11 -5.41
CA ALA A 98 7.66 14.18 -6.20
C ALA A 98 6.78 13.21 -7.00
N PHE A 99 7.35 12.59 -8.06
CA PHE A 99 6.61 11.80 -9.02
C PHE A 99 7.26 10.43 -9.33
N PRO A 100 6.44 9.36 -9.56
CA PRO A 100 5.01 9.34 -9.31
C PRO A 100 4.67 9.36 -7.82
N THR A 101 3.56 9.99 -7.45
CA THR A 101 2.92 9.80 -6.16
C THR A 101 1.55 9.19 -6.39
N MET A 102 1.28 8.08 -5.72
CA MET A 102 0.02 7.36 -5.85
C MET A 102 -0.77 7.40 -4.54
N PHE A 103 -2.07 7.58 -4.63
CA PHE A 103 -2.95 7.61 -3.47
C PHE A 103 -4.04 6.55 -3.59
N LEU A 104 -4.34 5.92 -2.46
CA LEU A 104 -5.58 5.17 -2.26
C LEU A 104 -6.51 6.02 -1.41
N LEU A 105 -7.71 6.29 -1.91
CA LEU A 105 -8.72 7.05 -1.18
C LEU A 105 -9.94 6.18 -0.87
N ASN A 106 -10.57 6.42 0.27
CA ASN A 106 -11.93 5.91 0.50
C ASN A 106 -12.96 6.72 -0.28
N GLY A 107 -14.23 6.29 -0.28
CA GLY A 107 -15.31 6.98 -0.97
C GLY A 107 -15.54 8.42 -0.50
N ASP A 108 -15.09 8.82 0.69
CA ASP A 108 -15.21 10.18 1.21
C ASP A 108 -14.03 11.07 0.82
N GLY A 109 -13.05 10.53 0.06
CA GLY A 109 -11.88 11.26 -0.40
C GLY A 109 -10.75 11.36 0.62
N ASN A 110 -10.83 10.62 1.74
CA ASN A 110 -9.74 10.57 2.70
C ASN A 110 -8.63 9.64 2.21
N ILE A 111 -7.37 10.06 2.37
CA ILE A 111 -6.20 9.27 2.00
C ILE A 111 -6.08 8.09 2.96
N ILE A 112 -6.32 6.86 2.47
CA ILE A 112 -6.08 5.65 3.26
C ILE A 112 -4.64 5.17 3.13
N TYR A 113 -3.99 5.42 1.98
CA TYR A 113 -2.58 5.11 1.76
C TYR A 113 -1.94 6.03 0.73
N LYS A 114 -0.63 6.26 0.88
CA LYS A 114 0.20 7.04 -0.05
C LYS A 114 1.43 6.23 -0.42
N ILE A 115 1.78 6.21 -1.70
CA ILE A 115 2.95 5.51 -2.23
C ILE A 115 3.76 6.50 -3.06
N LEU A 116 5.02 6.70 -2.68
CA LEU A 116 5.94 7.53 -3.42
C LEU A 116 6.89 6.67 -4.27
N GLY A 117 7.08 7.10 -5.51
CA GLY A 117 8.07 6.55 -6.43
C GLY A 117 7.58 5.36 -7.25
N GLY A 118 8.28 5.13 -8.37
CA GLY A 118 8.08 3.95 -9.21
C GLY A 118 8.59 2.69 -8.52
N ARG A 119 7.91 1.56 -8.76
CA ARG A 119 8.21 0.26 -8.16
C ARG A 119 8.19 -0.83 -9.23
N ASP A 120 8.89 -1.94 -8.98
CA ASP A 120 8.68 -3.16 -9.77
C ASP A 120 7.28 -3.76 -9.49
N PRO A 121 6.80 -4.72 -10.29
CA PRO A 121 5.45 -5.26 -10.17
C PRO A 121 5.15 -5.83 -8.79
N ARG A 122 6.10 -6.57 -8.21
CA ARG A 122 5.93 -7.21 -6.90
C ARG A 122 5.84 -6.16 -5.79
N ALA A 123 6.80 -5.25 -5.74
CA ALA A 123 6.84 -4.18 -4.74
C ALA A 123 5.62 -3.24 -4.84
N PHE A 124 5.12 -2.98 -6.07
CA PHE A 124 3.90 -2.22 -6.27
C PHE A 124 2.68 -2.93 -5.68
N MET A 125 2.47 -4.20 -6.03
CA MET A 125 1.34 -4.97 -5.52
C MET A 125 1.39 -5.16 -4.00
N GLU A 126 2.57 -5.37 -3.44
CA GLU A 126 2.76 -5.44 -1.99
C GLU A 126 2.36 -4.12 -1.31
N ALA A 127 2.75 -2.97 -1.86
CA ALA A 127 2.38 -1.66 -1.32
C ALA A 127 0.87 -1.41 -1.38
N ILE A 128 0.22 -1.71 -2.53
CA ILE A 128 -1.24 -1.63 -2.67
C ILE A 128 -1.95 -2.53 -1.64
N GLN A 129 -1.50 -3.77 -1.50
CA GLN A 129 -2.10 -4.73 -0.57
C GLN A 129 -1.89 -4.32 0.90
N ARG A 130 -0.72 -3.74 1.25
CA ARG A 130 -0.51 -3.17 2.59
C ARG A 130 -1.52 -2.07 2.87
N GLY A 131 -1.65 -1.10 1.96
CA GLY A 131 -2.63 -0.01 2.10
C GLY A 131 -4.06 -0.48 2.27
N MET A 132 -4.42 -1.62 1.64
CA MET A 132 -5.76 -2.20 1.77
C MET A 132 -5.97 -3.05 3.04
N LYS A 133 -4.89 -3.49 3.68
CA LYS A 133 -4.94 -4.38 4.86
C LYS A 133 -4.60 -3.66 6.17
N GLN A 134 -4.02 -2.45 6.12
CA GLN A 134 -3.63 -1.76 7.34
C GLN A 134 -4.85 -1.45 8.23
N ASN A 135 -4.64 -1.52 9.53
CA ASN A 135 -5.71 -1.31 10.50
C ASN A 135 -6.05 0.18 10.67
N ILE A 136 -5.04 1.05 10.56
CA ILE A 136 -5.19 2.48 10.79
C ILE A 136 -4.85 3.24 9.48
N PRO A 137 -5.83 3.89 8.83
CA PRO A 137 -5.59 4.66 7.61
C PRO A 137 -4.58 5.78 7.79
N TYR A 138 -3.84 6.11 6.71
CA TYR A 138 -2.80 7.14 6.69
C TYR A 138 -3.22 8.46 7.36
N TYR A 139 -4.41 8.97 7.04
CA TYR A 139 -4.88 10.24 7.61
C TYR A 139 -5.12 10.20 9.13
N ILE A 140 -5.42 9.02 9.68
CA ILE A 140 -5.57 8.82 11.14
C ILE A 140 -4.21 8.58 11.79
N LEU A 141 -3.33 7.80 11.16
CA LEU A 141 -1.99 7.49 11.66
C LEU A 141 -1.20 8.77 11.96
N LYS A 142 -1.19 9.68 10.99
CA LYS A 142 -0.46 10.93 11.10
C LYS A 142 -0.95 11.78 12.27
N GLY A 143 -2.27 11.95 12.37
CA GLY A 143 -2.87 12.71 13.48
C GLY A 143 -2.62 12.09 14.85
N LYS A 144 -2.69 10.77 14.99
CA LYS A 144 -2.38 10.08 16.25
C LYS A 144 -0.90 10.22 16.63
N TYR A 145 0.00 10.08 15.66
CA TYR A 145 1.43 10.27 15.88
C TYR A 145 1.74 11.70 16.32
N GLU A 146 1.16 12.71 15.68
CA GLU A 146 1.31 14.13 16.04
C GLU A 146 0.73 14.44 17.43
N ALA A 147 -0.34 13.73 17.81
CA ALA A 147 -0.91 13.80 19.16
C ALA A 147 -0.08 13.08 20.24
N GLY A 148 1.05 12.45 19.88
CA GLY A 148 1.98 11.82 20.82
C GLY A 148 1.73 10.34 21.10
N ASP A 149 0.78 9.68 20.40
CA ASP A 149 0.60 8.23 20.50
C ASP A 149 1.85 7.50 19.96
N ARG A 150 2.41 6.61 20.78
CA ARG A 150 3.60 5.80 20.48
C ARG A 150 3.38 4.33 20.84
N SER A 151 2.11 3.89 20.89
CA SER A 151 1.78 2.48 21.08
C SER A 151 2.43 1.63 19.98
N VAL A 152 2.82 0.41 20.31
CA VAL A 152 3.52 -0.47 19.36
C VAL A 152 2.64 -0.82 18.15
N GLU A 153 1.33 -0.89 18.34
CA GLU A 153 0.36 -1.09 17.29
C GLU A 153 0.35 0.06 16.28
N LEU A 154 0.31 1.30 16.79
CA LEU A 154 0.39 2.49 15.94
C LEU A 154 1.72 2.55 15.20
N MET A 155 2.83 2.36 15.92
CA MET A 155 4.17 2.52 15.35
C MET A 155 4.50 1.46 14.30
N ALA A 156 3.94 0.24 14.42
CA ALA A 156 4.08 -0.79 13.39
C ALA A 156 3.48 -0.35 12.04
N ASP A 157 2.27 0.20 12.05
CA ASP A 157 1.64 0.74 10.85
C ASP A 157 2.30 2.07 10.40
N TYR A 158 2.67 2.93 11.35
CA TYR A 158 3.24 4.25 11.08
C TYR A 158 4.55 4.16 10.28
N PHE A 159 5.53 3.42 10.76
CA PHE A 159 6.83 3.33 10.09
C PHE A 159 6.71 2.79 8.66
N GLN A 160 5.92 1.74 8.46
CA GLN A 160 5.73 1.18 7.11
C GLN A 160 4.99 2.17 6.20
N THR A 161 3.92 2.79 6.70
CA THR A 161 3.11 3.72 5.92
C THR A 161 3.90 4.98 5.56
N MET A 162 4.66 5.55 6.49
CA MET A 162 5.48 6.73 6.24
C MET A 162 6.69 6.42 5.36
N SER A 163 7.23 5.20 5.44
CA SER A 163 8.27 4.72 4.52
C SER A 163 7.74 4.66 3.08
N ASP A 164 6.59 4.02 2.87
CA ASP A 164 5.98 3.92 1.54
C ASP A 164 5.56 5.30 0.99
N ALA A 165 5.15 6.21 1.87
CA ALA A 165 4.82 7.60 1.53
C ALA A 165 6.05 8.47 1.23
N GLY A 166 7.28 8.00 1.53
CA GLY A 166 8.51 8.76 1.39
C GLY A 166 8.65 9.90 2.40
N GLU A 167 7.96 9.81 3.54
CA GLU A 167 7.95 10.87 4.57
C GLU A 167 9.02 10.65 5.65
N LEU A 168 9.65 9.48 5.70
CA LEU A 168 10.79 9.18 6.57
C LEU A 168 12.06 9.00 5.75
N LYS A 169 13.11 9.75 6.08
CA LYS A 169 14.41 9.69 5.39
C LYS A 169 15.29 8.54 5.87
N ASN A 170 15.19 8.16 7.14
CA ASN A 170 15.97 7.10 7.78
C ASN A 170 15.06 6.19 8.59
N VAL A 171 14.13 5.53 7.90
CA VAL A 171 13.14 4.66 8.55
C VAL A 171 13.80 3.56 9.37
N ASP A 172 14.86 2.91 8.87
CA ASP A 172 15.55 1.82 9.57
C ASP A 172 16.14 2.28 10.89
N GLY A 173 16.80 3.46 10.90
CA GLY A 173 17.36 4.04 12.12
C GLY A 173 16.29 4.42 13.14
N GLU A 174 15.18 5.01 12.67
CA GLU A 174 14.07 5.39 13.55
C GLU A 174 13.36 4.17 14.15
N VAL A 175 13.16 3.12 13.35
CA VAL A 175 12.59 1.85 13.83
C VAL A 175 13.48 1.20 14.87
N LYS A 176 14.79 1.11 14.61
CA LYS A 176 15.75 0.53 15.57
C LYS A 176 15.76 1.31 16.88
N PHE A 177 15.80 2.64 16.80
CA PHE A 177 15.71 3.49 18.00
C PHE A 177 14.42 3.21 18.78
N TYR A 178 13.27 3.11 18.08
CA TYR A 178 11.99 2.82 18.71
C TYR A 178 11.98 1.43 19.36
N LEU A 179 12.43 0.38 18.65
CA LEU A 179 12.51 -0.99 19.17
C LEU A 179 13.36 -1.08 20.45
N ALA A 180 14.44 -0.30 20.53
CA ALA A 180 15.30 -0.22 21.72
C ALA A 180 14.59 0.40 22.93
N THR A 181 13.49 1.15 22.76
CA THR A 181 12.68 1.71 23.85
C THR A 181 11.65 0.75 24.41
N LEU A 182 11.27 -0.30 23.67
CA LEU A 182 10.24 -1.24 24.06
C LEU A 182 10.69 -2.10 25.26
N LYS A 183 9.75 -2.32 26.17
CA LYS A 183 9.94 -3.19 27.33
C LYS A 183 9.30 -4.56 27.10
N VAL A 184 9.79 -5.58 27.80
CA VAL A 184 9.13 -6.88 27.86
C VAL A 184 7.83 -6.75 28.66
N PRO A 185 6.68 -7.34 28.20
CA PRO A 185 6.54 -8.26 27.04
C PRO A 185 6.25 -7.58 25.70
N GLU A 186 6.13 -6.28 25.64
CA GLU A 186 5.72 -5.50 24.47
C GLU A 186 6.66 -5.72 23.26
N SER A 187 7.99 -5.88 23.54
CA SER A 187 9.01 -6.19 22.53
C SER A 187 8.75 -7.51 21.76
N TYR A 188 7.93 -8.41 22.29
CA TYR A 188 7.60 -9.70 21.65
C TYR A 188 6.22 -9.69 20.99
N SER A 189 5.47 -8.60 21.05
CA SER A 189 4.13 -8.52 20.46
C SER A 189 4.15 -8.76 18.94
N VAL A 190 3.01 -9.14 18.37
CA VAL A 190 2.84 -9.28 16.92
C VAL A 190 3.15 -7.97 16.19
N SER A 191 2.77 -6.84 16.79
CA SER A 191 3.05 -5.50 16.22
C SER A 191 4.56 -5.19 16.23
N ALA A 192 5.27 -5.49 17.34
CA ALA A 192 6.73 -5.39 17.37
C ALA A 192 7.38 -6.31 16.34
N TRP A 193 6.89 -7.55 16.20
CA TRP A 193 7.37 -8.49 15.18
C TRP A 193 7.30 -7.89 13.78
N THR A 194 6.24 -7.17 13.43
CA THR A 194 6.11 -6.50 12.12
C THR A 194 7.29 -5.55 11.87
N LEU A 195 7.76 -4.84 12.90
CA LEU A 195 8.92 -3.96 12.79
C LEU A 195 10.23 -4.75 12.63
N TYR A 196 10.41 -5.83 13.39
CA TYR A 196 11.57 -6.72 13.21
C TYR A 196 11.60 -7.34 11.81
N ASP A 197 10.45 -7.83 11.32
CA ASP A 197 10.37 -8.50 10.03
C ASP A 197 10.64 -7.55 8.86
N ASN A 198 10.15 -6.33 8.90
CA ASN A 198 10.28 -5.37 7.80
C ASN A 198 11.61 -4.59 7.82
N PHE A 199 12.15 -4.23 9.01
CA PHE A 199 13.20 -3.21 9.10
C PHE A 199 14.52 -3.70 9.73
N VAL A 200 14.56 -4.86 10.37
CA VAL A 200 15.79 -5.41 10.94
C VAL A 200 16.43 -6.38 9.95
N ASN A 201 17.33 -5.90 9.08
CA ASN A 201 17.83 -6.63 7.92
C ASN A 201 19.34 -6.90 7.92
N HIS A 202 20.06 -6.57 8.99
CA HIS A 202 21.50 -6.79 9.07
C HIS A 202 21.90 -7.61 10.30
N VAL A 203 22.81 -8.56 10.11
CA VAL A 203 23.33 -9.42 11.19
C VAL A 203 24.07 -8.63 12.28
N SER A 204 24.58 -7.46 11.95
CA SER A 204 25.28 -6.57 12.89
C SER A 204 24.34 -5.83 13.82
N ASP A 205 23.04 -5.71 13.49
CA ASP A 205 22.05 -4.96 14.27
C ASP A 205 21.88 -5.57 15.67
N ALA A 206 21.81 -4.71 16.68
CA ALA A 206 21.54 -5.14 18.06
C ALA A 206 20.16 -5.80 18.16
N GLU A 207 19.19 -5.29 17.41
CA GLU A 207 17.82 -5.80 17.31
C GLU A 207 17.79 -7.19 16.68
N PHE A 208 18.64 -7.48 15.68
CA PHE A 208 18.76 -8.83 15.13
C PHE A 208 19.33 -9.82 16.15
N LYS A 209 20.35 -9.44 16.90
CA LYS A 209 20.90 -10.24 17.98
C LYS A 209 19.86 -10.48 19.08
N PHE A 210 19.07 -9.46 19.41
CA PHE A 210 17.96 -9.60 20.35
C PHE A 210 16.91 -10.61 19.85
N LEU A 211 16.51 -10.52 18.58
CA LEU A 211 15.58 -11.46 17.94
C LEU A 211 16.10 -12.92 18.05
N VAL A 212 17.36 -13.16 17.67
CA VAL A 212 17.97 -14.50 17.70
C VAL A 212 18.02 -15.04 19.12
N ASN A 213 18.46 -14.24 20.09
CA ASN A 213 18.58 -14.64 21.49
C ASN A 213 17.21 -14.93 22.14
N ASN A 214 16.16 -14.29 21.65
CA ASN A 214 14.80 -14.44 22.18
C ASN A 214 13.85 -15.15 21.18
N ARG A 215 14.41 -15.97 20.27
CA ARG A 215 13.69 -16.66 19.20
C ARG A 215 12.41 -17.35 19.68
N LYS A 216 12.49 -18.04 20.84
CA LYS A 216 11.36 -18.79 21.41
C LYS A 216 10.20 -17.88 21.82
N GLU A 217 10.48 -16.69 22.32
CA GLU A 217 9.43 -15.73 22.73
C GLU A 217 8.70 -15.16 21.52
N PHE A 218 9.44 -14.82 20.46
CA PHE A 218 8.82 -14.43 19.18
C PHE A 218 8.02 -15.58 18.55
N ALA A 219 8.56 -16.81 18.58
CA ALA A 219 7.87 -17.97 18.01
C ALA A 219 6.53 -18.29 18.70
N LYS A 220 6.36 -17.98 19.98
CA LYS A 220 5.06 -18.09 20.67
C LYS A 220 3.99 -17.16 20.07
N GLN A 221 4.40 -16.04 19.48
CA GLN A 221 3.47 -15.05 18.93
C GLN A 221 3.16 -15.28 17.44
N VAL A 222 4.19 -15.63 16.65
CA VAL A 222 4.08 -15.68 15.19
C VAL A 222 4.43 -17.05 14.59
N GLY A 223 4.79 -18.02 15.40
CA GLY A 223 5.17 -19.36 14.98
C GLY A 223 6.66 -19.51 14.60
N ASP A 224 7.21 -20.70 14.81
CA ASP A 224 8.63 -21.02 14.53
C ASP A 224 9.01 -20.71 13.08
N SER A 225 8.17 -21.11 12.11
CA SER A 225 8.45 -20.94 10.69
C SER A 225 8.64 -19.46 10.28
N ALA A 226 7.88 -18.54 10.86
CA ALA A 226 8.02 -17.12 10.56
C ALA A 226 9.36 -16.57 11.05
N VAL A 227 9.71 -16.93 12.29
CA VAL A 227 10.97 -16.48 12.91
C VAL A 227 12.19 -17.07 12.19
N ASP A 228 12.17 -18.36 11.85
CA ASP A 228 13.27 -19.01 11.15
C ASP A 228 13.49 -18.44 9.75
N LYS A 229 12.43 -18.24 8.97
CA LYS A 229 12.51 -17.60 7.66
C LYS A 229 13.08 -16.18 7.73
N LYS A 230 12.74 -15.41 8.78
CA LYS A 230 13.32 -14.08 8.99
C LYS A 230 14.80 -14.17 9.27
N ILE A 231 15.22 -15.06 10.16
CA ILE A 231 16.64 -15.26 10.53
C ILE A 231 17.43 -15.70 9.29
N GLU A 232 16.93 -16.70 8.55
CA GLU A 232 17.58 -17.18 7.31
C GLU A 232 17.74 -16.06 6.27
N ARG A 233 16.70 -15.25 6.04
CA ARG A 233 16.73 -14.12 5.08
C ARG A 233 17.78 -13.07 5.45
N VAL A 234 18.00 -12.84 6.74
CA VAL A 234 19.01 -11.86 7.19
C VAL A 234 20.43 -12.44 7.12
N ILE A 235 20.62 -13.74 7.41
CA ILE A 235 21.93 -14.40 7.37
C ILE A 235 22.35 -14.69 5.92
N PHE A 236 21.41 -15.07 5.06
CA PHE A 236 21.64 -15.46 3.66
C PHE A 236 20.82 -14.57 2.72
N PRO A 237 21.17 -13.29 2.59
CA PRO A 237 20.44 -12.39 1.69
C PRO A 237 20.60 -12.87 0.23
N VAL A 238 19.47 -13.06 -0.45
CA VAL A 238 19.41 -13.48 -1.87
C VAL A 238 19.61 -12.27 -2.79
#